data_b821446e6d7ff59e716d4261e1428716
#
_entry.id   b821446e6d7ff59e716d4261e1428716
#
_cell.length_a   1.000
_cell.length_b   1.000
_cell.length_c   1.000
_cell.angle_alpha   90.00
_cell.angle_beta   90.00
_cell.angle_gamma   90.00
#
_symmetry.space_group_name_H-M   'P 1'
#
loop_
_entity.id
_entity.type
_entity.pdbx_description
1 polymer ?
#
loop_
_entity_poly.entity_id
_entity_poly.type
_entity_poly.pdbx_seq_one_letter_code
_entity_poly.pdbx_strand_id
1 'polypeptide(L)'
;MEATVLAAQIDPRRADNTLTPGAKSSVLAVEQALQASNLLNAQWVDGYFGTQTVSAYAAYQRSLGYTGLAANGLPGTTSLTKLGLNRYTVSKTIGPGAKVQRDGYVVNARTQAMLAEAQRLLGYTLVLEQGSYNPGGDPTSAGTHDGGGVVDIAVTGMTAAKRTAVARALRRVGFAAWVRDPSQGDWPWHIHAAAINDTDLSSQAQHQVGDYYLGMNGLANRGPDDGPQVPIMTWEQYQRGQ
;
A
#
# COMPACT_ATOMS: atom_id res chain seq x y z
N MET A 1 -10.49 3.32 -10.31
CA MET A 1 -9.17 2.76 -9.97
C MET A 1 -8.90 2.77 -8.48
N GLU A 2 -9.07 3.90 -7.76
CA GLU A 2 -8.81 3.98 -6.31
C GLU A 2 -9.41 2.81 -5.52
N ALA A 3 -10.72 2.56 -5.64
CA ALA A 3 -11.38 1.50 -4.91
C ALA A 3 -10.91 0.09 -5.31
N THR A 4 -10.54 -0.11 -6.58
CA THR A 4 -10.03 -1.39 -7.07
C THR A 4 -8.64 -1.70 -6.50
N VAL A 5 -7.74 -0.70 -6.44
CA VAL A 5 -6.41 -0.86 -5.84
C VAL A 5 -6.53 -1.11 -4.34
N LEU A 6 -7.42 -0.37 -3.67
CA LEU A 6 -7.67 -0.57 -2.25
C LEU A 6 -8.19 -1.98 -1.95
N ALA A 7 -9.14 -2.48 -2.74
CA ALA A 7 -9.63 -3.86 -2.62
C ALA A 7 -8.49 -4.87 -2.81
N ALA A 8 -7.63 -4.67 -3.82
CA ALA A 8 -6.49 -5.55 -4.07
C ALA A 8 -5.49 -5.63 -2.90
N GLN A 9 -5.41 -4.59 -2.07
CA GLN A 9 -4.56 -4.57 -0.87
C GLN A 9 -5.25 -5.18 0.36
N ILE A 10 -6.56 -4.99 0.51
CA ILE A 10 -7.30 -5.37 1.72
C ILE A 10 -7.91 -6.76 1.61
N ASP A 11 -8.62 -7.04 0.51
CA ASP A 11 -9.43 -8.26 0.39
C ASP A 11 -8.61 -9.55 0.57
N PRO A 12 -7.36 -9.69 0.04
CA PRO A 12 -6.57 -10.89 0.25
C PRO A 12 -6.25 -11.21 1.72
N ARG A 13 -6.39 -10.22 2.61
CA ARG A 13 -6.11 -10.36 4.06
C ARG A 13 -7.34 -10.69 4.88
N ARG A 14 -8.55 -10.54 4.32
CA ARG A 14 -9.83 -10.81 4.99
C ARG A 14 -10.12 -12.31 5.07
N ALA A 15 -10.45 -12.79 6.27
CA ALA A 15 -10.88 -14.17 6.47
C ALA A 15 -12.37 -14.39 6.19
N ASP A 16 -13.18 -13.31 6.23
CA ASP A 16 -14.63 -13.34 6.15
C ASP A 16 -15.17 -13.06 4.73
N ASN A 17 -14.30 -12.86 3.75
CA ASN A 17 -14.63 -12.48 2.37
C ASN A 17 -15.53 -11.24 2.26
N THR A 18 -15.51 -10.36 3.26
CA THR A 18 -16.27 -9.11 3.22
C THR A 18 -15.67 -8.17 2.16
N LEU A 19 -16.51 -7.65 1.30
CA LEU A 19 -16.10 -6.77 0.21
C LEU A 19 -15.59 -5.42 0.73
N THR A 20 -14.53 -4.90 0.12
CA THR A 20 -14.10 -3.52 0.35
C THR A 20 -15.22 -2.55 -0.05
N PRO A 21 -15.68 -1.66 0.86
CA PRO A 21 -16.79 -0.74 0.59
C PRO A 21 -16.58 0.09 -0.69
N GLY A 22 -17.59 0.12 -1.55
CA GLY A 22 -17.57 0.89 -2.80
C GLY A 22 -16.72 0.28 -3.92
N ALA A 23 -16.09 -0.89 -3.72
CA ALA A 23 -15.20 -1.50 -4.71
C ALA A 23 -15.91 -2.53 -5.62
N LYS A 24 -17.01 -3.14 -5.18
CA LYS A 24 -17.63 -4.31 -5.83
C LYS A 24 -17.79 -4.18 -7.34
N SER A 25 -18.40 -3.10 -7.82
CA SER A 25 -18.68 -2.93 -9.26
C SER A 25 -17.41 -2.78 -10.09
N SER A 26 -16.41 -2.08 -9.56
CA SER A 26 -15.13 -1.89 -10.25
C SER A 26 -14.26 -3.15 -10.21
N VAL A 27 -14.33 -3.93 -9.15
CA VAL A 27 -13.67 -5.24 -9.05
C VAL A 27 -14.30 -6.23 -10.02
N LEU A 28 -15.63 -6.36 -10.04
CA LEU A 28 -16.36 -7.22 -11.00
C LEU A 28 -15.98 -6.93 -12.45
N ALA A 29 -15.84 -5.64 -12.83
CA ALA A 29 -15.44 -5.29 -14.18
C ALA A 29 -14.04 -5.78 -14.53
N VAL A 30 -13.11 -5.72 -13.59
CA VAL A 30 -11.73 -6.26 -13.74
C VAL A 30 -11.75 -7.78 -13.82
N GLU A 31 -12.48 -8.45 -12.95
CA GLU A 31 -12.60 -9.93 -12.91
C GLU A 31 -13.21 -10.48 -14.19
N GLN A 32 -14.29 -9.86 -14.68
CA GLN A 32 -14.92 -10.23 -15.95
C GLN A 32 -13.93 -10.07 -17.13
N ALA A 33 -13.10 -9.02 -17.11
CA ALA A 33 -12.09 -8.83 -18.13
C ALA A 33 -10.94 -9.85 -18.05
N LEU A 34 -10.53 -10.22 -16.84
CA LEU A 34 -9.54 -11.30 -16.61
C LEU A 34 -10.12 -12.67 -17.02
N GLN A 35 -11.38 -12.94 -16.70
CA GLN A 35 -12.07 -14.16 -17.13
C GLN A 35 -12.15 -14.24 -18.65
N ALA A 36 -12.55 -13.16 -19.32
CA ALA A 36 -12.62 -13.10 -20.78
C ALA A 36 -11.24 -13.27 -21.46
N SER A 37 -10.16 -13.06 -20.71
CA SER A 37 -8.77 -13.31 -21.13
C SER A 37 -8.24 -14.70 -20.72
N ASN A 38 -9.10 -15.58 -20.19
CA ASN A 38 -8.79 -16.90 -19.67
C ASN A 38 -7.74 -16.91 -18.53
N LEU A 39 -7.68 -15.83 -17.75
CA LEU A 39 -6.75 -15.67 -16.63
C LEU A 39 -7.41 -15.90 -15.26
N LEU A 40 -8.74 -15.81 -15.19
CA LEU A 40 -9.52 -15.99 -13.96
C LEU A 40 -10.66 -16.97 -14.20
N ASN A 41 -10.86 -17.93 -13.30
CA ASN A 41 -11.98 -18.85 -13.37
C ASN A 41 -13.30 -18.15 -12.99
N ALA A 42 -14.42 -18.53 -13.64
CA ALA A 42 -15.73 -17.93 -13.44
C ALA A 42 -16.21 -17.90 -11.98
N GLN A 43 -15.86 -18.89 -11.18
CA GLN A 43 -16.19 -18.95 -9.75
C GLN A 43 -15.62 -17.83 -8.90
N TRP A 44 -14.57 -17.14 -9.39
CA TRP A 44 -13.90 -16.02 -8.73
C TRP A 44 -14.31 -14.65 -9.30
N VAL A 45 -15.37 -14.61 -10.10
CA VAL A 45 -15.96 -13.35 -10.59
C VAL A 45 -17.08 -12.95 -9.62
N ASP A 46 -16.72 -12.44 -8.47
CA ASP A 46 -17.63 -12.22 -7.34
C ASP A 46 -17.59 -10.78 -6.77
N GLY A 47 -16.65 -9.97 -7.25
CA GLY A 47 -16.44 -8.58 -6.79
C GLY A 47 -15.55 -8.49 -5.57
N TYR A 48 -14.89 -9.59 -5.18
CA TYR A 48 -13.91 -9.68 -4.12
C TYR A 48 -12.51 -9.83 -4.72
N PHE A 49 -11.64 -8.82 -4.54
CA PHE A 49 -10.30 -8.85 -5.10
C PHE A 49 -9.36 -9.75 -4.27
N GLY A 50 -9.73 -11.02 -4.15
CA GLY A 50 -9.02 -12.01 -3.34
C GLY A 50 -7.68 -12.45 -3.96
N THR A 51 -7.03 -13.40 -3.30
CA THR A 51 -5.72 -13.93 -3.73
C THR A 51 -5.72 -14.49 -5.15
N GLN A 52 -6.84 -15.07 -5.59
CA GLN A 52 -7.00 -15.58 -6.96
C GLN A 52 -7.01 -14.44 -7.99
N THR A 53 -7.73 -13.36 -7.68
CA THR A 53 -7.80 -12.17 -8.54
C THR A 53 -6.44 -11.45 -8.58
N VAL A 54 -5.73 -11.30 -7.44
CA VAL A 54 -4.36 -10.79 -7.40
C VAL A 54 -3.43 -11.62 -8.28
N SER A 55 -3.49 -12.97 -8.16
CA SER A 55 -2.65 -13.88 -8.96
C SER A 55 -2.96 -13.79 -10.46
N ALA A 56 -4.24 -13.71 -10.81
CA ALA A 56 -4.68 -13.54 -12.20
C ALA A 56 -4.23 -12.19 -12.77
N TYR A 57 -4.33 -11.12 -11.98
CA TYR A 57 -3.89 -9.79 -12.40
C TYR A 57 -2.37 -9.74 -12.58
N ALA A 58 -1.59 -10.36 -11.69
CA ALA A 58 -0.14 -10.51 -11.85
C ALA A 58 0.22 -11.31 -13.11
N ALA A 59 -0.52 -12.38 -13.42
CA ALA A 59 -0.36 -13.13 -14.67
C ALA A 59 -0.66 -12.26 -15.90
N TYR A 60 -1.71 -11.44 -15.82
CA TYR A 60 -2.02 -10.47 -16.87
C TYR A 60 -0.89 -9.42 -17.03
N GLN A 61 -0.35 -8.88 -15.94
CA GLN A 61 0.78 -7.96 -15.99
C GLN A 61 2.01 -8.61 -16.68
N ARG A 62 2.30 -9.87 -16.35
CA ARG A 62 3.37 -10.62 -17.04
C ARG A 62 3.11 -10.80 -18.54
N SER A 63 1.87 -11.03 -18.96
CA SER A 63 1.51 -11.11 -20.38
C SER A 63 1.71 -9.79 -21.14
N LEU A 64 1.72 -8.66 -20.41
CA LEU A 64 2.09 -7.35 -20.94
C LEU A 64 3.61 -7.08 -20.96
N GLY A 65 4.43 -8.04 -20.53
CA GLY A 65 5.89 -7.91 -20.46
C GLY A 65 6.41 -7.34 -19.14
N TYR A 66 5.57 -7.17 -18.12
CA TYR A 66 6.03 -6.72 -16.80
C TYR A 66 6.70 -7.87 -16.04
N THR A 67 7.75 -7.54 -15.26
CA THR A 67 8.53 -8.52 -14.49
C THR A 67 8.76 -8.03 -13.07
N GLY A 68 9.12 -8.97 -12.16
CA GLY A 68 9.42 -8.65 -10.76
C GLY A 68 8.30 -7.85 -10.10
N LEU A 69 8.65 -6.78 -9.43
CA LEU A 69 7.72 -5.91 -8.70
C LEU A 69 6.68 -5.21 -9.60
N ALA A 70 6.96 -5.03 -10.89
CA ALA A 70 5.99 -4.47 -11.82
C ALA A 70 4.83 -5.44 -12.16
N ALA A 71 4.97 -6.72 -11.79
CA ALA A 71 3.94 -7.75 -11.90
C ALA A 71 3.45 -8.19 -10.51
N ASN A 72 3.20 -7.24 -9.62
CA ASN A 72 2.85 -7.43 -8.21
C ASN A 72 1.38 -7.78 -7.96
N GLY A 73 0.55 -7.79 -9.01
CA GLY A 73 -0.89 -8.04 -8.88
C GLY A 73 -1.73 -6.82 -8.49
N LEU A 74 -1.11 -5.67 -8.20
CA LEU A 74 -1.84 -4.41 -8.00
C LEU A 74 -2.19 -3.75 -9.34
N PRO A 75 -3.43 -3.28 -9.50
CA PRO A 75 -3.84 -2.58 -10.71
C PRO A 75 -3.14 -1.23 -10.87
N GLY A 76 -2.34 -1.07 -11.93
CA GLY A 76 -1.78 0.21 -12.36
C GLY A 76 -2.59 0.83 -13.49
N THR A 77 -2.51 2.15 -13.69
CA THR A 77 -3.29 2.87 -14.72
C THR A 77 -3.13 2.25 -16.12
N THR A 78 -1.90 1.99 -16.53
CA THR A 78 -1.62 1.43 -17.86
C THR A 78 -2.19 0.03 -18.04
N SER A 79 -1.99 -0.87 -17.09
CA SER A 79 -2.50 -2.24 -17.16
C SER A 79 -4.03 -2.28 -17.09
N LEU A 80 -4.66 -1.48 -16.22
CA LEU A 80 -6.12 -1.36 -16.15
C LEU A 80 -6.73 -0.83 -17.45
N THR A 81 -6.14 0.21 -18.05
CA THR A 81 -6.62 0.77 -19.30
C THR A 81 -6.54 -0.25 -20.45
N LYS A 82 -5.44 -1.00 -20.53
CA LYS A 82 -5.29 -2.07 -21.52
C LYS A 82 -6.29 -3.22 -21.30
N LEU A 83 -6.47 -3.65 -20.05
CA LEU A 83 -7.44 -4.70 -19.70
C LEU A 83 -8.87 -4.28 -20.00
N GLY A 84 -9.17 -2.99 -19.75
CA GLY A 84 -10.51 -2.41 -19.93
C GLY A 84 -10.87 -2.08 -21.38
N LEU A 85 -9.97 -2.26 -22.36
CA LEU A 85 -10.24 -1.89 -23.75
C LEU A 85 -11.53 -2.57 -24.25
N ASN A 86 -12.49 -1.73 -24.72
CA ASN A 86 -13.84 -2.13 -25.15
C ASN A 86 -14.70 -2.79 -24.05
N ARG A 87 -14.33 -2.66 -22.76
CA ARG A 87 -15.08 -3.26 -21.63
C ARG A 87 -15.48 -2.23 -20.58
N TYR A 88 -14.55 -1.40 -20.13
CA TYR A 88 -14.80 -0.36 -19.13
C TYR A 88 -13.84 0.83 -19.28
N THR A 89 -14.20 1.95 -18.68
CA THR A 89 -13.34 3.15 -18.64
C THR A 89 -12.71 3.27 -17.25
N VAL A 90 -11.41 3.57 -17.22
CA VAL A 90 -10.66 3.82 -15.99
C VAL A 90 -10.86 5.27 -15.57
N SER A 91 -11.37 5.48 -14.37
CA SER A 91 -11.52 6.79 -13.73
C SER A 91 -10.81 6.82 -12.38
N LYS A 92 -10.65 8.02 -11.78
CA LYS A 92 -9.93 8.22 -10.51
C LYS A 92 -8.59 7.51 -10.53
N THR A 93 -7.78 7.84 -11.53
CA THR A 93 -6.45 7.27 -11.69
C THR A 93 -5.53 7.70 -10.56
N ILE A 94 -4.74 6.75 -10.07
CA ILE A 94 -3.71 6.94 -9.06
C ILE A 94 -2.41 6.33 -9.56
N GLY A 95 -1.30 6.81 -9.05
CA GLY A 95 0.00 6.27 -9.40
C GLY A 95 1.09 6.81 -8.49
N PRO A 96 2.24 6.14 -8.45
CA PRO A 96 3.34 6.50 -7.57
C PRO A 96 4.03 7.82 -8.00
N GLY A 97 3.92 8.18 -9.27
CA GLY A 97 4.71 9.25 -9.87
C GLY A 97 6.17 8.87 -10.10
N ALA A 98 7.00 9.87 -10.37
CA ALA A 98 8.45 9.65 -10.59
C ALA A 98 9.16 9.24 -9.29
N LYS A 99 10.25 8.48 -9.42
CA LYS A 99 11.18 8.24 -8.31
C LYS A 99 11.97 9.51 -8.02
N VAL A 100 12.10 9.85 -6.75
CA VAL A 100 12.81 11.03 -6.26
C VAL A 100 13.76 10.66 -5.13
N GLN A 101 14.81 11.47 -4.93
CA GLN A 101 15.76 11.32 -3.81
C GLN A 101 15.29 12.12 -2.60
N ARG A 102 15.38 11.49 -1.42
CA ARG A 102 15.13 12.13 -0.13
C ARG A 102 16.04 11.54 0.95
N ASP A 103 16.78 12.36 1.65
CA ASP A 103 17.68 11.96 2.74
C ASP A 103 18.68 10.85 2.33
N GLY A 104 19.07 10.78 1.04
CA GLY A 104 19.94 9.74 0.50
C GLY A 104 19.21 8.46 0.05
N TYR A 105 17.88 8.39 0.21
CA TYR A 105 17.05 7.25 -0.17
C TYR A 105 16.14 7.58 -1.36
N VAL A 106 15.66 6.54 -2.03
CA VAL A 106 14.68 6.66 -3.10
C VAL A 106 13.27 6.50 -2.54
N VAL A 107 12.36 7.39 -2.93
CA VAL A 107 10.92 7.27 -2.74
C VAL A 107 10.20 7.64 -4.03
N ASN A 108 8.90 7.41 -4.14
CA ASN A 108 8.14 7.96 -5.25
C ASN A 108 7.53 9.34 -4.91
N ALA A 109 7.16 10.09 -5.94
CA ALA A 109 6.64 11.46 -5.79
C ALA A 109 5.37 11.51 -4.92
N ARG A 110 4.51 10.47 -4.98
CA ARG A 110 3.32 10.37 -4.14
C ARG A 110 3.71 10.24 -2.65
N THR A 111 4.60 9.32 -2.32
CA THR A 111 5.14 9.15 -0.95
C THR A 111 5.80 10.43 -0.45
N GLN A 112 6.58 11.10 -1.30
CA GLN A 112 7.21 12.39 -0.98
C GLN A 112 6.17 13.46 -0.63
N ALA A 113 5.08 13.56 -1.38
CA ALA A 113 4.00 14.52 -1.10
C ALA A 113 3.28 14.21 0.22
N MET A 114 3.00 12.93 0.49
CA MET A 114 2.41 12.48 1.76
C MET A 114 3.30 12.81 2.96
N LEU A 115 4.61 12.58 2.84
CA LEU A 115 5.59 12.93 3.88
C LEU A 115 5.67 14.44 4.11
N ALA A 116 5.66 15.24 3.04
CA ALA A 116 5.66 16.70 3.14
C ALA A 116 4.42 17.22 3.89
N GLU A 117 3.27 16.63 3.63
CA GLU A 117 2.03 16.99 4.32
C GLU A 117 2.05 16.55 5.79
N ALA A 118 2.56 15.34 6.11
CA ALA A 118 2.75 14.92 7.50
C ALA A 118 3.66 15.88 8.27
N GLN A 119 4.76 16.34 7.66
CA GLN A 119 5.66 17.35 8.21
C GLN A 119 4.94 18.69 8.44
N ARG A 120 4.10 19.13 7.51
CA ARG A 120 3.30 20.35 7.65
C ARG A 120 2.35 20.25 8.86
N LEU A 121 1.71 19.10 9.07
CA LEU A 121 0.86 18.83 10.24
C LEU A 121 1.64 18.84 11.57
N LEU A 122 2.88 18.40 11.53
CA LEU A 122 3.76 18.31 12.71
C LEU A 122 4.49 19.62 13.04
N GLY A 123 4.73 20.46 12.03
CA GLY A 123 5.51 21.67 12.16
C GLY A 123 7.04 21.47 12.21
N TYR A 124 7.53 20.26 11.87
CA TYR A 124 8.96 19.96 11.78
C TYR A 124 9.26 18.88 10.73
N THR A 125 10.54 18.79 10.33
CA THR A 125 11.03 17.85 9.32
C THR A 125 11.13 16.43 9.87
N LEU A 126 10.76 15.45 9.07
CA LEU A 126 10.99 14.02 9.28
C LEU A 126 12.23 13.60 8.47
N VAL A 127 13.10 12.81 9.06
CA VAL A 127 14.30 12.26 8.41
C VAL A 127 14.08 10.78 8.17
N LEU A 128 14.39 10.30 6.97
CA LEU A 128 14.34 8.89 6.64
C LEU A 128 15.58 8.17 7.15
N GLU A 129 15.42 6.93 7.61
CA GLU A 129 16.52 5.99 7.84
C GLU A 129 16.45 4.78 6.90
N GLN A 130 15.27 4.58 6.23
CA GLN A 130 15.16 3.67 5.10
C GLN A 130 14.11 4.21 4.11
N GLY A 131 14.37 4.03 2.82
CA GLY A 131 13.46 4.42 1.74
C GLY A 131 12.82 3.23 1.06
N SER A 132 12.21 3.49 -0.09
CA SER A 132 11.57 2.52 -0.97
C SER A 132 12.53 2.03 -2.05
N TYR A 133 12.09 1.03 -2.86
CA TYR A 133 12.82 0.48 -4.01
C TYR A 133 14.21 -0.06 -3.65
N ASN A 134 14.30 -0.74 -2.51
CA ASN A 134 15.55 -1.28 -1.95
C ASN A 134 15.51 -2.83 -1.85
N PRO A 135 15.32 -3.56 -2.97
CA PRO A 135 15.18 -5.01 -2.93
C PRO A 135 16.44 -5.68 -2.37
N GLY A 136 16.25 -6.48 -1.31
CA GLY A 136 17.34 -7.19 -0.62
C GLY A 136 18.30 -6.30 0.16
N GLY A 137 17.99 -5.00 0.34
CA GLY A 137 18.89 -4.05 1.00
C GLY A 137 19.00 -4.26 2.51
N ASP A 138 17.90 -4.58 3.17
CA ASP A 138 17.86 -4.91 4.60
C ASP A 138 17.03 -6.19 4.82
N PRO A 139 17.65 -7.29 5.26
CA PRO A 139 16.95 -8.56 5.48
C PRO A 139 15.89 -8.48 6.59
N THR A 140 16.03 -7.56 7.56
CA THR A 140 15.06 -7.39 8.65
C THR A 140 13.76 -6.73 8.17
N SER A 141 13.79 -6.05 7.03
CA SER A 141 12.61 -5.47 6.37
C SER A 141 11.66 -6.50 5.78
N ALA A 142 12.06 -7.78 5.69
CA ALA A 142 11.26 -8.87 5.12
C ALA A 142 10.67 -8.54 3.73
N GLY A 143 11.35 -7.69 2.94
CA GLY A 143 10.96 -7.30 1.59
C GLY A 143 9.86 -6.22 1.53
N THR A 144 9.48 -5.59 2.63
CA THR A 144 8.47 -4.52 2.64
C THR A 144 8.94 -3.30 1.85
N HIS A 145 10.22 -2.98 1.88
CA HIS A 145 10.85 -1.85 1.18
C HIS A 145 11.28 -2.15 -0.26
N ASP A 146 11.07 -3.36 -0.76
CA ASP A 146 11.47 -3.74 -2.13
C ASP A 146 10.75 -2.94 -3.20
N GLY A 147 9.49 -2.59 -2.95
CA GLY A 147 8.66 -1.76 -3.81
C GLY A 147 8.68 -0.28 -3.42
N GLY A 148 7.74 0.49 -4.00
CA GLY A 148 7.47 1.88 -3.65
C GLY A 148 6.62 2.02 -2.39
N GLY A 149 6.39 3.24 -1.95
CA GLY A 149 5.39 3.56 -0.93
C GLY A 149 5.75 3.26 0.53
N VAL A 150 6.91 2.65 0.81
CA VAL A 150 7.32 2.29 2.18
C VAL A 150 8.54 3.08 2.61
N VAL A 151 8.51 3.58 3.83
CA VAL A 151 9.62 4.33 4.45
C VAL A 151 9.74 4.03 5.93
N ASP A 152 10.95 4.11 6.45
CA ASP A 152 11.23 4.17 7.88
C ASP A 152 11.73 5.56 8.27
N ILE A 153 11.13 6.09 9.35
CA ILE A 153 11.44 7.42 9.89
C ILE A 153 12.33 7.25 11.10
N ALA A 154 13.45 7.95 11.09
CA ALA A 154 14.38 8.03 12.22
C ALA A 154 13.70 8.67 13.44
N VAL A 155 13.87 8.04 14.60
CA VAL A 155 13.26 8.50 15.86
C VAL A 155 14.26 8.85 16.95
N THR A 156 15.56 8.90 16.61
CA THR A 156 16.64 9.26 17.54
C THR A 156 16.32 10.58 18.25
N GLY A 157 16.38 10.58 19.58
CA GLY A 157 16.07 11.76 20.41
C GLY A 157 14.57 12.08 20.55
N MET A 158 13.68 11.28 19.97
CA MET A 158 12.23 11.48 20.13
C MET A 158 11.70 10.81 21.40
N THR A 159 10.90 11.54 22.18
CA THR A 159 10.11 10.95 23.27
C THR A 159 9.04 10.03 22.73
N ALA A 160 8.48 9.14 23.56
CA ALA A 160 7.37 8.27 23.18
C ALA A 160 6.17 9.07 22.65
N ALA A 161 5.83 10.18 23.30
CA ALA A 161 4.74 11.06 22.86
C ALA A 161 5.01 11.65 21.46
N LYS A 162 6.27 12.03 21.17
CA LYS A 162 6.64 12.55 19.85
C LYS A 162 6.57 11.47 18.77
N ARG A 163 7.04 10.24 19.06
CA ARG A 163 6.91 9.10 18.14
C ARG A 163 5.43 8.82 17.81
N THR A 164 4.57 8.79 18.83
CA THR A 164 3.13 8.62 18.65
C THR A 164 2.51 9.74 17.81
N ALA A 165 2.93 11.00 18.01
CA ALA A 165 2.46 12.13 17.21
C ALA A 165 2.86 12.01 15.73
N VAL A 166 4.09 11.54 15.45
CA VAL A 166 4.55 11.27 14.07
C VAL A 166 3.71 10.17 13.43
N ALA A 167 3.56 9.01 14.09
CA ALA A 167 2.74 7.92 13.58
C ALA A 167 1.29 8.37 13.31
N ARG A 168 0.71 9.19 14.20
CA ARG A 168 -0.62 9.78 14.02
C ARG A 168 -0.69 10.69 12.80
N ALA A 169 0.29 11.56 12.57
CA ALA A 169 0.33 12.46 11.42
C ALA A 169 0.46 11.68 10.11
N LEU A 170 1.31 10.65 10.06
CA LEU A 170 1.45 9.77 8.92
C LEU A 170 0.13 9.04 8.61
N ARG A 171 -0.55 8.48 9.62
CA ARG A 171 -1.86 7.83 9.44
C ARG A 171 -2.92 8.79 8.90
N ARG A 172 -2.93 10.03 9.36
CA ARG A 172 -3.89 11.06 8.90
C ARG A 172 -3.75 11.40 7.42
N VAL A 173 -2.55 11.28 6.86
CA VAL A 173 -2.30 11.56 5.44
C VAL A 173 -2.31 10.30 4.56
N GLY A 174 -2.72 9.15 5.10
CA GLY A 174 -2.93 7.94 4.30
C GLY A 174 -1.82 6.91 4.35
N PHE A 175 -0.98 6.90 5.39
CA PHE A 175 -0.08 5.77 5.65
C PHE A 175 -0.70 4.78 6.66
N ALA A 176 -0.46 3.51 6.46
CA ALA A 176 -0.44 2.52 7.53
C ALA A 176 0.89 2.67 8.25
N ALA A 177 0.89 3.15 9.51
CA ALA A 177 2.12 3.52 10.19
C ALA A 177 2.15 3.05 11.65
N TRP A 178 3.31 2.55 12.09
CA TRP A 178 3.53 2.02 13.43
C TRP A 178 4.88 2.47 13.98
N VAL A 179 4.94 2.68 15.29
CA VAL A 179 6.21 2.77 16.01
C VAL A 179 6.74 1.36 16.20
N ARG A 180 7.92 1.08 15.71
CA ARG A 180 8.61 -0.20 15.88
C ARG A 180 9.66 -0.09 16.98
N ASP A 181 9.71 -1.10 17.83
CA ASP A 181 10.69 -1.18 18.90
C ASP A 181 11.44 -2.51 18.88
N PRO A 182 12.63 -2.59 19.55
CA PRO A 182 13.48 -3.79 19.51
C PRO A 182 12.86 -5.03 20.16
N SER A 183 11.75 -4.93 20.91
CA SER A 183 11.05 -6.09 21.45
C SER A 183 10.19 -6.82 20.41
N GLN A 184 9.90 -6.16 19.28
CA GLN A 184 9.06 -6.67 18.21
C GLN A 184 9.88 -7.41 17.13
N GLY A 185 11.19 -7.19 17.06
CA GLY A 185 12.07 -7.82 16.05
C GLY A 185 13.51 -7.32 16.16
N ASP A 186 14.38 -7.82 15.28
CA ASP A 186 15.80 -7.47 15.23
C ASP A 186 16.03 -6.14 14.48
N TRP A 187 15.53 -5.05 15.05
CA TRP A 187 15.69 -3.69 14.54
C TRP A 187 15.75 -2.64 15.64
N PRO A 188 16.38 -1.46 15.41
CA PRO A 188 16.31 -0.32 16.32
C PRO A 188 14.91 0.32 16.32
N TRP A 189 14.68 1.26 17.25
CA TRP A 189 13.48 2.09 17.24
C TRP A 189 13.38 2.89 15.93
N HIS A 190 12.23 2.77 15.25
CA HIS A 190 11.88 3.54 14.07
C HIS A 190 10.36 3.71 13.93
N ILE A 191 9.91 4.48 12.96
CA ILE A 191 8.50 4.47 12.56
C ILE A 191 8.43 3.93 11.15
N HIS A 192 7.87 2.73 11.02
CA HIS A 192 7.58 2.09 9.75
C HIS A 192 6.27 2.62 9.17
N ALA A 193 6.24 2.99 7.89
CA ALA A 193 5.05 3.54 7.23
C ALA A 193 4.91 3.03 5.79
N ALA A 194 3.75 2.44 5.46
CA ALA A 194 3.37 1.98 4.13
C ALA A 194 2.23 2.83 3.57
N ALA A 195 2.43 3.44 2.41
CA ALA A 195 1.44 4.33 1.77
C ALA A 195 0.24 3.52 1.25
N ILE A 196 -0.92 3.72 1.86
CA ILE A 196 -2.18 3.09 1.43
C ILE A 196 -2.48 3.48 -0.02
N ASN A 197 -2.90 2.51 -0.83
CA ASN A 197 -3.25 2.71 -2.24
C ASN A 197 -2.06 3.01 -3.17
N ASP A 198 -0.81 2.86 -2.72
CA ASP A 198 0.34 2.95 -3.61
C ASP A 198 0.40 1.71 -4.51
N THR A 199 0.53 1.91 -5.82
CA THR A 199 0.49 0.82 -6.81
C THR A 199 1.83 0.11 -7.00
N ASP A 200 2.91 0.66 -6.41
CA ASP A 200 4.25 0.09 -6.47
C ASP A 200 4.63 -0.73 -5.22
N LEU A 201 3.68 -0.93 -4.27
CA LEU A 201 3.95 -1.72 -3.07
C LEU A 201 4.43 -3.13 -3.39
N SER A 202 5.43 -3.63 -2.66
CA SER A 202 5.76 -5.06 -2.64
C SER A 202 4.60 -5.87 -2.06
N SER A 203 4.55 -7.18 -2.31
CA SER A 203 3.50 -8.04 -1.76
C SER A 203 3.45 -8.01 -0.23
N GLN A 204 4.61 -7.90 0.43
CA GLN A 204 4.72 -7.80 1.87
C GLN A 204 4.11 -6.49 2.40
N ALA A 205 4.40 -5.37 1.73
CA ALA A 205 3.80 -4.08 2.10
C ALA A 205 2.29 -4.02 1.82
N GLN A 206 1.81 -4.67 0.75
CA GLN A 206 0.37 -4.85 0.51
C GLN A 206 -0.30 -5.57 1.68
N HIS A 207 0.33 -6.65 2.19
CA HIS A 207 -0.17 -7.37 3.36
C HIS A 207 -0.26 -6.47 4.60
N GLN A 208 0.72 -5.60 4.83
CA GLN A 208 0.70 -4.65 5.95
C GLN A 208 -0.45 -3.64 5.83
N VAL A 209 -0.71 -3.11 4.63
CA VAL A 209 -1.86 -2.23 4.40
C VAL A 209 -3.17 -2.96 4.69
N GLY A 210 -3.33 -4.20 4.21
CA GLY A 210 -4.51 -5.01 4.50
C GLY A 210 -4.68 -5.29 5.99
N ASP A 211 -3.61 -5.65 6.69
CA ASP A 211 -3.61 -5.89 8.13
C ASP A 211 -3.98 -4.61 8.91
N TYR A 212 -3.49 -3.44 8.50
CA TYR A 212 -3.88 -2.16 9.10
C TYR A 212 -5.40 -1.90 9.01
N TYR A 213 -6.01 -2.15 7.85
CA TYR A 213 -7.46 -2.04 7.69
C TYR A 213 -8.25 -3.03 8.55
N LEU A 214 -7.64 -4.13 8.93
CA LEU A 214 -8.23 -5.16 9.82
C LEU A 214 -7.92 -4.93 11.30
N GLY A 215 -7.32 -3.78 11.65
CA GLY A 215 -6.96 -3.44 13.03
C GLY A 215 -5.78 -4.26 13.58
N MET A 216 -4.86 -4.65 12.71
CA MET A 216 -3.66 -5.44 13.06
C MET A 216 -2.38 -4.60 12.96
N ASN A 217 -1.34 -5.05 13.63
CA ASN A 217 -0.06 -4.35 13.77
C ASN A 217 0.88 -4.45 12.55
N GLY A 218 0.47 -5.12 11.46
CA GLY A 218 1.28 -5.28 10.25
C GLY A 218 2.55 -6.13 10.42
N LEU A 219 2.70 -6.87 11.53
CA LEU A 219 3.77 -7.83 11.76
C LEU A 219 3.32 -9.26 11.42
N ALA A 220 4.27 -10.18 11.28
CA ALA A 220 3.99 -11.58 10.97
C ALA A 220 3.08 -12.27 12.01
N ASN A 221 3.13 -11.83 13.26
CA ASN A 221 2.27 -12.36 14.33
C ASN A 221 0.81 -11.87 14.23
N ARG A 222 0.52 -10.87 13.38
CA ARG A 222 -0.81 -10.28 13.19
C ARG A 222 -1.49 -9.91 14.51
N GLY A 223 -0.73 -9.36 15.46
CA GLY A 223 -1.27 -8.87 16.74
C GLY A 223 -2.19 -7.65 16.51
N PRO A 224 -2.93 -7.24 17.55
CA PRO A 224 -3.76 -6.04 17.48
C PRO A 224 -2.93 -4.79 17.09
N ASP A 225 -3.56 -3.86 16.41
CA ASP A 225 -2.94 -2.58 16.08
C ASP A 225 -2.55 -1.81 17.34
N ASP A 226 -1.27 -1.56 17.51
CA ASP A 226 -0.63 -0.90 18.64
C ASP A 226 -0.38 0.60 18.42
N GLY A 227 -0.79 1.13 17.28
CA GLY A 227 -0.58 2.53 16.92
C GLY A 227 -1.73 3.47 17.30
N PRO A 228 -1.54 4.79 17.12
CA PRO A 228 -2.54 5.78 17.47
C PRO A 228 -3.77 5.69 16.56
N GLN A 229 -4.94 5.50 17.13
CA GLN A 229 -6.19 5.40 16.37
C GLN A 229 -6.55 6.72 15.69
N VAL A 230 -6.83 6.65 14.40
CA VAL A 230 -7.37 7.73 13.55
C VAL A 230 -8.31 7.12 12.51
N PRO A 231 -9.22 7.89 11.90
CA PRO A 231 -9.97 7.41 10.74
C PRO A 231 -9.01 6.95 9.64
N ILE A 232 -9.20 5.72 9.15
CA ILE A 232 -8.37 5.17 8.07
C ILE A 232 -8.84 5.78 6.75
N MET A 233 -7.91 6.33 5.99
CA MET A 233 -8.17 6.93 4.69
C MET A 233 -6.98 6.78 3.76
N THR A 234 -7.20 6.89 2.46
CA THR A 234 -6.14 7.01 1.46
C THR A 234 -5.67 8.45 1.32
N TRP A 235 -4.50 8.66 0.71
CA TRP A 235 -4.01 9.99 0.38
C TRP A 235 -5.00 10.80 -0.47
N GLU A 236 -5.64 10.15 -1.41
CA GLU A 236 -6.61 10.75 -2.31
C GLU A 236 -7.89 11.20 -1.58
N GLN A 237 -8.33 10.42 -0.59
CA GLN A 237 -9.45 10.81 0.30
C GLN A 237 -9.06 12.00 1.16
N TYR A 238 -7.87 11.97 1.76
CA TYR A 238 -7.35 13.11 2.53
C TYR A 238 -7.33 14.40 1.71
N GLN A 239 -6.82 14.35 0.47
CA GLN A 239 -6.77 15.51 -0.42
C GLN A 239 -8.16 16.06 -0.78
N ARG A 240 -9.19 15.22 -0.78
CA ARG A 240 -10.58 15.64 -1.01
C ARG A 240 -11.30 16.14 0.25
N GLY A 241 -10.66 16.09 1.42
CA GLY A 241 -11.27 16.48 2.70
C GLY A 241 -12.31 15.47 3.21
N GLN A 242 -12.16 14.21 2.89
CA GLN A 242 -13.08 13.11 3.27
C GLN A 242 -12.67 12.45 4.59
#